data_45ba8ae2d91772e11b036473e94eba71
#
_entry.id   45ba8ae2d91772e11b036473e94eba71
#
_cell.length_a   1.000
_cell.length_b   1.000
_cell.length_c   1.000
_cell.angle_alpha   90.00
_cell.angle_beta   90.00
_cell.angle_gamma   90.00
#
_symmetry.space_group_name_H-M   'P 1'
#
loop_
_entity.id
_entity.type
_entity.pdbx_description
1 polymer ?
#
loop_
_entity_poly.entity_id
_entity_poly.type
_entity_poly.pdbx_seq_one_letter_code
_entity_poly.pdbx_strand_id
1 'polypeptide(L)'
;MRGERKAETRKKILEAAGALFRKRGIDAVGVDAIMHAAGLTHGGFYAHFSSKEALVAEVAAASLAHSAARWERISQDDDHAAALGKIVDTYLDPAHVAAVEQGCVLTTLGPEVARRGGSRPAVTDSIRRMADALERCLPARGRRAALAALSSMVGAVVLARLSDDPELASELLAAARDTARLR
;
A
#
# COMPACT_ATOMS: atom_id res chain seq x y z
N MET A 1 -8.64 -29.97 -2.10
CA MET A 1 -7.75 -30.31 -0.95
C MET A 1 -6.27 -29.98 -1.18
N ARG A 2 -5.53 -30.58 -2.18
CA ARG A 2 -4.09 -30.28 -2.39
C ARG A 2 -3.83 -28.87 -2.92
N GLY A 3 -4.66 -28.40 -3.85
CA GLY A 3 -4.57 -27.02 -4.40
C GLY A 3 -4.89 -25.95 -3.38
N GLU A 4 -5.87 -26.15 -2.55
CA GLU A 4 -6.30 -25.22 -1.48
C GLU A 4 -5.19 -25.04 -0.42
N ARG A 5 -4.54 -26.15 0.00
CA ARG A 5 -3.40 -26.11 0.92
C ARG A 5 -2.22 -25.32 0.32
N LYS A 6 -1.97 -25.49 -0.99
CA LYS A 6 -0.90 -24.76 -1.68
C LYS A 6 -1.20 -23.25 -1.74
N ALA A 7 -2.44 -22.87 -2.02
CA ALA A 7 -2.89 -21.48 -2.04
C ALA A 7 -2.80 -20.84 -0.63
N GLU A 8 -3.25 -21.55 0.39
CA GLU A 8 -3.19 -21.08 1.78
C GLU A 8 -1.74 -20.89 2.25
N THR A 9 -0.85 -21.84 1.93
CA THR A 9 0.58 -21.72 2.24
C THR A 9 1.20 -20.51 1.56
N ARG A 10 0.87 -20.31 0.26
CA ARG A 10 1.36 -19.18 -0.49
C ARG A 10 0.90 -17.84 0.09
N LYS A 11 -0.35 -17.77 0.54
CA LYS A 11 -0.92 -16.59 1.21
C LYS A 11 -0.15 -16.27 2.49
N LYS A 12 0.14 -17.26 3.34
CA LYS A 12 0.94 -17.08 4.57
C LYS A 12 2.33 -16.53 4.28
N ILE A 13 3.00 -17.01 3.23
CA ILE A 13 4.31 -16.50 2.82
C ILE A 13 4.21 -15.04 2.37
N LEU A 14 3.20 -14.67 1.57
CA LEU A 14 2.97 -13.30 1.12
C LEU A 14 2.70 -12.33 2.28
N GLU A 15 1.88 -12.74 3.24
CA GLU A 15 1.55 -11.95 4.42
C GLU A 15 2.78 -11.73 5.32
N ALA A 16 3.51 -12.79 5.62
CA ALA A 16 4.74 -12.73 6.42
C ALA A 16 5.82 -11.86 5.74
N ALA A 17 6.03 -12.07 4.44
CA ALA A 17 6.98 -11.27 3.67
C ALA A 17 6.59 -9.79 3.64
N GLY A 18 5.31 -9.51 3.42
CA GLY A 18 4.79 -8.14 3.37
C GLY A 18 5.01 -7.38 4.68
N ALA A 19 4.74 -8.01 5.82
CA ALA A 19 4.98 -7.42 7.14
C ALA A 19 6.48 -7.18 7.40
N LEU A 20 7.32 -8.19 7.14
CA LEU A 20 8.76 -8.10 7.33
C LEU A 20 9.42 -7.06 6.43
N PHE A 21 9.04 -7.01 5.15
CA PHE A 21 9.58 -6.02 4.21
C PHE A 21 9.23 -4.60 4.63
N ARG A 22 8.00 -4.34 5.04
CA ARG A 22 7.59 -3.01 5.52
C ARG A 22 8.31 -2.60 6.81
N LYS A 23 8.60 -3.56 7.67
CA LYS A 23 9.29 -3.31 8.95
C LYS A 23 10.78 -3.07 8.81
N ARG A 24 11.45 -3.84 7.94
CA ARG A 24 12.93 -3.93 7.90
C ARG A 24 13.54 -3.52 6.57
N GLY A 25 12.72 -3.21 5.56
CA GLY A 25 13.18 -3.06 4.17
C GLY A 25 13.35 -4.43 3.47
N ILE A 26 13.33 -4.41 2.15
CA ILE A 26 13.36 -5.65 1.35
C ILE A 26 14.73 -6.34 1.44
N ASP A 27 15.82 -5.56 1.40
CA ASP A 27 17.18 -6.11 1.34
C ASP A 27 17.61 -6.76 2.66
N ALA A 28 17.17 -6.23 3.79
CA ALA A 28 17.48 -6.76 5.12
C ALA A 28 16.74 -8.07 5.47
N VAL A 29 15.77 -8.51 4.65
CA VAL A 29 14.94 -9.68 4.93
C VAL A 29 15.31 -10.85 4.02
N GLY A 30 15.88 -11.92 4.57
CA GLY A 30 16.18 -13.16 3.87
C GLY A 30 14.97 -14.10 3.76
N VAL A 31 15.06 -15.06 2.84
CA VAL A 31 14.01 -16.11 2.64
C VAL A 31 13.79 -16.90 3.92
N ASP A 32 14.84 -17.20 4.67
CA ASP A 32 14.75 -17.96 5.94
C ASP A 32 13.86 -17.24 6.95
N ALA A 33 14.05 -15.93 7.11
CA ALA A 33 13.25 -15.12 8.04
C ALA A 33 11.78 -15.10 7.64
N ILE A 34 11.48 -15.04 6.32
CA ILE A 34 10.12 -15.07 5.79
C ILE A 34 9.47 -16.41 6.08
N MET A 35 10.15 -17.51 5.74
CA MET A 35 9.61 -18.86 5.94
C MET A 35 9.39 -19.18 7.41
N HIS A 36 10.32 -18.80 8.27
CA HIS A 36 10.17 -18.92 9.72
C HIS A 36 8.95 -18.13 10.24
N ALA A 37 8.79 -16.87 9.81
CA ALA A 37 7.65 -16.05 10.18
C ALA A 37 6.31 -16.61 9.66
N ALA A 38 6.32 -17.31 8.53
CA ALA A 38 5.16 -18.00 7.99
C ALA A 38 4.86 -19.36 8.67
N GLY A 39 5.72 -19.81 9.62
CA GLY A 39 5.61 -21.12 10.26
C GLY A 39 5.97 -22.29 9.33
N LEU A 40 6.89 -22.08 8.38
CA LEU A 40 7.26 -23.01 7.33
C LEU A 40 8.76 -23.29 7.30
N THR A 41 9.17 -24.39 6.66
CA THR A 41 10.58 -24.71 6.45
C THR A 41 11.14 -24.02 5.21
N HIS A 42 12.44 -23.68 5.22
CA HIS A 42 13.15 -23.02 4.11
C HIS A 42 12.92 -23.71 2.75
N GLY A 43 13.02 -25.04 2.69
CA GLY A 43 12.91 -25.81 1.44
C GLY A 43 11.56 -25.67 0.73
N GLY A 44 10.51 -25.23 1.43
CA GLY A 44 9.20 -25.01 0.85
C GLY A 44 9.07 -23.75 0.00
N PHE A 45 9.99 -22.79 0.10
CA PHE A 45 9.91 -21.51 -0.59
C PHE A 45 9.82 -21.66 -2.11
N TYR A 46 10.74 -22.39 -2.71
CA TYR A 46 10.85 -22.54 -4.16
C TYR A 46 9.71 -23.34 -4.80
N ALA A 47 8.89 -24.03 -3.99
CA ALA A 47 7.63 -24.63 -4.46
C ALA A 47 6.53 -23.59 -4.72
N HIS A 48 6.70 -22.36 -4.20
CA HIS A 48 5.72 -21.27 -4.28
C HIS A 48 6.20 -20.05 -5.05
N PHE A 49 7.49 -19.71 -4.98
CA PHE A 49 8.08 -18.52 -5.61
C PHE A 49 9.41 -18.88 -6.28
N SER A 50 9.61 -18.42 -7.50
CA SER A 50 10.84 -18.70 -8.27
C SER A 50 12.06 -17.95 -7.72
N SER A 51 11.84 -16.81 -7.07
CA SER A 51 12.90 -15.97 -6.47
C SER A 51 12.32 -15.04 -5.39
N LYS A 52 13.19 -14.41 -4.61
CA LYS A 52 12.82 -13.34 -3.69
C LYS A 52 12.24 -12.13 -4.44
N GLU A 53 12.76 -11.81 -5.62
CA GLU A 53 12.27 -10.73 -6.48
C GLU A 53 10.84 -10.98 -6.95
N ALA A 54 10.52 -12.21 -7.33
CA ALA A 54 9.15 -12.62 -7.68
C ALA A 54 8.21 -12.44 -6.48
N LEU A 55 8.63 -12.84 -5.29
CA LEU A 55 7.87 -12.61 -4.06
C LEU A 55 7.67 -11.11 -3.78
N VAL A 56 8.72 -10.28 -3.91
CA VAL A 56 8.62 -8.82 -3.72
C VAL A 56 7.60 -8.20 -4.66
N ALA A 57 7.66 -8.56 -5.94
CA ALA A 57 6.71 -8.06 -6.94
C ALA A 57 5.26 -8.42 -6.58
N GLU A 58 5.03 -9.64 -6.12
CA GLU A 58 3.69 -10.08 -5.72
C GLU A 58 3.22 -9.44 -4.41
N VAL A 59 4.09 -9.27 -3.42
CA VAL A 59 3.76 -8.56 -2.18
C VAL A 59 3.31 -7.14 -2.50
N ALA A 60 4.05 -6.43 -3.37
CA ALA A 60 3.69 -5.08 -3.78
C ALA A 60 2.34 -5.06 -4.52
N ALA A 61 2.16 -5.95 -5.49
CA ALA A 61 0.93 -6.04 -6.28
C ALA A 61 -0.29 -6.40 -5.41
N ALA A 62 -0.19 -7.43 -4.57
CA ALA A 62 -1.29 -7.87 -3.72
C ALA A 62 -1.70 -6.81 -2.68
N SER A 63 -0.72 -6.16 -2.05
CA SER A 63 -0.98 -5.11 -1.07
C SER A 63 -1.68 -3.90 -1.69
N LEU A 64 -1.23 -3.47 -2.87
CA LEU A 64 -1.86 -2.35 -3.59
C LEU A 64 -3.23 -2.70 -4.15
N ALA A 65 -3.40 -3.92 -4.67
CA ALA A 65 -4.71 -4.40 -5.13
C ALA A 65 -5.74 -4.41 -3.99
N HIS A 66 -5.32 -4.81 -2.77
CA HIS A 66 -6.18 -4.75 -1.58
C HIS A 66 -6.60 -3.30 -1.25
N SER A 67 -5.65 -2.36 -1.26
CA SER A 67 -5.91 -0.94 -1.01
C SER A 67 -6.84 -0.34 -2.08
N ALA A 68 -6.58 -0.63 -3.35
CA ALA A 68 -7.41 -0.18 -4.47
C ALA A 68 -8.85 -0.70 -4.35
N ALA A 69 -9.03 -2.00 -4.10
CA ALA A 69 -10.35 -2.60 -3.92
C ALA A 69 -11.12 -2.02 -2.73
N ARG A 70 -10.41 -1.65 -1.64
CA ARG A 70 -11.04 -0.94 -0.51
C ARG A 70 -11.54 0.45 -0.92
N TRP A 71 -10.72 1.23 -1.64
CA TRP A 71 -11.10 2.56 -2.08
C TRP A 71 -12.23 2.51 -3.11
N GLU A 72 -12.18 1.55 -4.03
CA GLU A 72 -13.26 1.31 -4.99
C GLU A 72 -14.60 1.07 -4.29
N ARG A 73 -14.64 0.21 -3.27
CA ARG A 73 -15.86 -0.04 -2.49
C ARG A 73 -16.37 1.21 -1.78
N ILE A 74 -15.48 2.01 -1.19
CA ILE A 74 -15.86 3.26 -0.51
C ILE A 74 -16.41 4.26 -1.52
N SER A 75 -15.81 4.37 -2.70
CA SER A 75 -16.21 5.32 -3.75
C SER A 75 -17.49 4.96 -4.53
N GLN A 76 -18.14 3.83 -4.19
CA GLN A 76 -19.46 3.46 -4.69
C GLN A 76 -20.61 4.14 -3.91
N ASP A 77 -20.30 4.78 -2.79
CA ASP A 77 -21.29 5.53 -2.01
C ASP A 77 -21.76 6.76 -2.79
N ASP A 78 -23.08 6.96 -2.86
CA ASP A 78 -23.71 8.09 -3.57
C ASP A 78 -23.36 9.45 -2.92
N ASP A 79 -23.07 9.47 -1.62
CA ASP A 79 -22.48 10.63 -0.94
C ASP A 79 -20.98 10.69 -1.21
N HIS A 80 -20.63 11.25 -2.36
CA HIS A 80 -19.25 11.41 -2.78
C HIS A 80 -18.36 12.19 -1.79
N ALA A 81 -18.95 13.15 -1.06
CA ALA A 81 -18.19 13.93 -0.06
C ALA A 81 -17.86 13.06 1.17
N ALA A 82 -18.81 12.27 1.64
CA ALA A 82 -18.60 11.31 2.72
C ALA A 82 -17.60 10.22 2.30
N ALA A 83 -17.73 9.68 1.09
CA ALA A 83 -16.81 8.69 0.53
C ALA A 83 -15.36 9.23 0.47
N LEU A 84 -15.17 10.44 -0.07
CA LEU A 84 -13.88 11.11 -0.10
C LEU A 84 -13.32 11.30 1.32
N GLY A 85 -14.15 11.82 2.23
CA GLY A 85 -13.78 12.00 3.64
C GLY A 85 -13.26 10.71 4.25
N LYS A 86 -13.99 9.60 4.07
CA LYS A 86 -13.62 8.28 4.60
C LYS A 86 -12.29 7.76 4.05
N ILE A 87 -12.01 7.95 2.75
CA ILE A 87 -10.74 7.58 2.14
C ILE A 87 -9.61 8.44 2.73
N VAL A 88 -9.77 9.76 2.70
CA VAL A 88 -8.76 10.73 3.11
C VAL A 88 -8.44 10.60 4.60
N ASP A 89 -9.46 10.57 5.46
CA ASP A 89 -9.26 10.50 6.92
C ASP A 89 -8.61 9.20 7.35
N THR A 90 -9.01 8.06 6.75
CA THR A 90 -8.37 6.78 7.06
C THR A 90 -6.91 6.73 6.58
N TYR A 91 -6.62 7.34 5.42
CA TYR A 91 -5.26 7.29 4.86
C TYR A 91 -4.29 8.23 5.59
N LEU A 92 -4.78 9.41 5.99
CA LEU A 92 -3.99 10.44 6.70
C LEU A 92 -4.16 10.34 8.22
N ASP A 93 -4.65 9.23 8.75
CA ASP A 93 -4.75 8.99 10.19
C ASP A 93 -3.35 8.81 10.80
N PRO A 94 -3.03 9.47 11.93
CA PRO A 94 -1.78 9.24 12.66
C PRO A 94 -1.53 7.76 13.00
N ALA A 95 -2.59 6.98 13.25
CA ALA A 95 -2.46 5.54 13.46
C ALA A 95 -1.96 4.82 12.20
N HIS A 96 -2.36 5.24 10.99
CA HIS A 96 -1.81 4.71 9.73
C HIS A 96 -0.34 5.11 9.54
N VAL A 97 0.05 6.32 9.94
CA VAL A 97 1.46 6.77 9.93
C VAL A 97 2.30 5.89 10.84
N ALA A 98 1.83 5.61 12.07
CA ALA A 98 2.53 4.79 13.05
C ALA A 98 2.58 3.30 12.67
N ALA A 99 1.53 2.78 12.06
CA ALA A 99 1.39 1.35 11.72
C ALA A 99 2.16 0.98 10.43
N VAL A 100 3.49 1.06 10.45
CA VAL A 100 4.35 0.81 9.26
C VAL A 100 4.13 -0.58 8.69
N GLU A 101 4.03 -1.62 9.53
CA GLU A 101 3.90 -3.03 9.11
C GLU A 101 2.59 -3.31 8.35
N GLN A 102 1.50 -2.58 8.66
CA GLN A 102 0.21 -2.67 7.97
C GLN A 102 -0.01 -1.51 6.97
N GLY A 103 0.95 -0.58 6.89
CA GLY A 103 0.84 0.62 6.07
C GLY A 103 0.84 0.35 4.56
N CYS A 104 0.47 1.39 3.81
CA CYS A 104 0.44 1.33 2.35
C CYS A 104 1.85 1.08 1.79
N VAL A 105 1.97 0.15 0.85
CA VAL A 105 3.23 -0.18 0.17
C VAL A 105 3.82 1.03 -0.58
N LEU A 106 3.01 1.94 -1.10
CA LEU A 106 3.51 3.16 -1.76
C LEU A 106 4.38 3.99 -0.82
N THR A 107 4.00 4.08 0.45
CA THR A 107 4.67 4.91 1.45
C THR A 107 5.79 4.19 2.21
N THR A 108 5.84 2.86 2.15
CA THR A 108 6.83 2.06 2.88
C THR A 108 7.89 1.47 1.98
N LEU A 109 7.50 0.86 0.86
CA LEU A 109 8.38 0.11 -0.04
C LEU A 109 8.46 0.68 -1.45
N GLY A 110 7.68 1.72 -1.77
CA GLY A 110 7.60 2.29 -3.12
C GLY A 110 8.96 2.60 -3.74
N PRO A 111 9.86 3.35 -3.07
CA PRO A 111 11.20 3.62 -3.58
C PRO A 111 12.05 2.38 -3.78
N GLU A 112 12.00 1.39 -2.89
CA GLU A 112 12.73 0.14 -3.01
C GLU A 112 12.24 -0.71 -4.18
N VAL A 113 10.93 -0.81 -4.35
CA VAL A 113 10.29 -1.50 -5.49
C VAL A 113 10.62 -0.78 -6.80
N ALA A 114 10.66 0.55 -6.80
CA ALA A 114 11.03 1.33 -7.98
C ALA A 114 12.48 1.10 -8.40
N ARG A 115 13.43 1.08 -7.45
CA ARG A 115 14.86 0.84 -7.71
C ARG A 115 15.17 -0.54 -8.30
N ARG A 116 14.36 -1.55 -8.00
CA ARG A 116 14.54 -2.91 -8.55
C ARG A 116 14.24 -3.03 -10.05
N GLY A 117 13.73 -1.96 -10.65
CA GLY A 117 13.44 -1.95 -12.09
C GLY A 117 12.34 -2.93 -12.51
N GLY A 118 12.30 -3.24 -13.81
CA GLY A 118 11.35 -4.17 -14.39
C GLY A 118 9.93 -3.61 -14.58
N SER A 119 9.11 -4.35 -15.32
CA SER A 119 7.71 -4.01 -15.55
C SER A 119 6.85 -4.36 -14.33
N ARG A 120 5.96 -3.46 -13.96
CA ARG A 120 5.08 -3.59 -12.79
C ARG A 120 3.62 -3.30 -13.14
N PRO A 121 3.04 -4.02 -14.12
CA PRO A 121 1.70 -3.72 -14.63
C PRO A 121 0.63 -3.77 -13.53
N ALA A 122 0.67 -4.75 -12.62
CA ALA A 122 -0.28 -4.88 -11.52
C ALA A 122 -0.19 -3.74 -10.49
N VAL A 123 1.02 -3.24 -10.21
CA VAL A 123 1.23 -2.05 -9.37
C VAL A 123 0.67 -0.82 -10.05
N THR A 124 0.98 -0.62 -11.33
CA THR A 124 0.47 0.50 -12.14
C THR A 124 -1.05 0.48 -12.22
N ASP A 125 -1.64 -0.68 -12.45
CA ASP A 125 -3.09 -0.86 -12.47
C ASP A 125 -3.73 -0.47 -11.12
N SER A 126 -3.17 -0.94 -10.02
CA SER A 126 -3.67 -0.60 -8.68
C SER A 126 -3.61 0.90 -8.40
N ILE A 127 -2.54 1.59 -8.84
CA ILE A 127 -2.43 3.06 -8.72
C ILE A 127 -3.52 3.75 -9.56
N ARG A 128 -3.80 3.27 -10.78
CA ARG A 128 -4.89 3.80 -11.60
C ARG A 128 -6.24 3.63 -10.93
N ARG A 129 -6.53 2.44 -10.43
CA ARG A 129 -7.77 2.13 -9.71
C ARG A 129 -7.98 3.00 -8.46
N MET A 130 -6.92 3.27 -7.70
CA MET A 130 -6.98 4.20 -6.57
C MET A 130 -7.29 5.63 -7.05
N ALA A 131 -6.67 6.09 -8.13
CA ALA A 131 -6.95 7.39 -8.71
C ALA A 131 -8.39 7.46 -9.29
N ASP A 132 -8.88 6.38 -9.91
CA ASP A 132 -10.26 6.29 -10.42
C ASP A 132 -11.29 6.35 -9.27
N ALA A 133 -10.99 5.73 -8.12
CA ALA A 133 -11.82 5.81 -6.93
C ALA A 133 -11.93 7.25 -6.40
N LEU A 134 -10.79 7.97 -6.32
CA LEU A 134 -10.80 9.38 -5.94
C LEU A 134 -11.51 10.28 -6.98
N GLU A 135 -11.35 10.00 -8.27
CA GLU A 135 -12.04 10.74 -9.33
C GLU A 135 -13.56 10.62 -9.22
N ARG A 136 -14.09 9.42 -8.90
CA ARG A 136 -15.50 9.23 -8.61
C ARG A 136 -16.00 10.09 -7.44
N CYS A 137 -15.18 10.24 -6.41
CA CYS A 137 -15.49 11.11 -5.27
C CYS A 137 -15.34 12.62 -5.58
N LEU A 138 -14.73 12.99 -6.71
CA LEU A 138 -14.45 14.36 -7.13
C LEU A 138 -15.03 14.68 -8.52
N PRO A 139 -16.33 14.44 -8.79
CA PRO A 139 -16.87 14.46 -10.17
C PRO A 139 -16.73 15.82 -10.85
N ALA A 140 -16.80 16.93 -10.11
CA ALA A 140 -16.65 18.27 -10.66
C ALA A 140 -15.20 18.68 -10.99
N ARG A 141 -14.20 17.88 -10.59
CA ARG A 141 -12.76 18.24 -10.64
C ARG A 141 -11.93 17.33 -11.52
N GLY A 142 -12.42 16.11 -11.79
CA GLY A 142 -11.86 15.16 -12.72
C GLY A 142 -10.50 14.58 -12.33
N ARG A 143 -9.93 13.87 -13.26
CA ARG A 143 -8.71 13.05 -13.13
C ARG A 143 -7.51 13.78 -12.53
N ARG A 144 -7.27 15.03 -12.94
CA ARG A 144 -6.11 15.80 -12.48
C ARG A 144 -6.15 16.07 -10.98
N ALA A 145 -7.33 16.40 -10.45
CA ALA A 145 -7.52 16.61 -9.01
C ALA A 145 -7.34 15.30 -8.22
N ALA A 146 -7.88 14.19 -8.74
CA ALA A 146 -7.70 12.89 -8.13
C ALA A 146 -6.22 12.47 -8.04
N LEU A 147 -5.44 12.69 -9.10
CA LEU A 147 -4.01 12.41 -9.11
C LEU A 147 -3.24 13.33 -8.14
N ALA A 148 -3.61 14.61 -8.06
CA ALA A 148 -3.01 15.55 -7.10
C ALA A 148 -3.31 15.13 -5.66
N ALA A 149 -4.56 14.76 -5.35
CA ALA A 149 -4.95 14.25 -4.04
C ALA A 149 -4.18 12.99 -3.66
N LEU A 150 -4.11 11.99 -4.55
CA LEU A 150 -3.34 10.76 -4.33
C LEU A 150 -1.87 11.07 -4.03
N SER A 151 -1.24 11.91 -4.85
CA SER A 151 0.18 12.26 -4.70
C SER A 151 0.45 13.02 -3.40
N SER A 152 -0.44 13.97 -3.04
CA SER A 152 -0.35 14.73 -1.79
C SER A 152 -0.49 13.82 -0.57
N MET A 153 -1.48 12.93 -0.56
CA MET A 153 -1.71 11.99 0.54
C MET A 153 -0.52 11.04 0.74
N VAL A 154 0.00 10.46 -0.35
CA VAL A 154 1.17 9.56 -0.29
C VAL A 154 2.40 10.32 0.22
N GLY A 155 2.65 11.51 -0.33
CA GLY A 155 3.77 12.37 0.05
C GLY A 155 3.71 12.78 1.52
N ALA A 156 2.55 13.20 2.00
CA ALA A 156 2.36 13.61 3.40
C ALA A 156 2.66 12.47 4.39
N VAL A 157 2.19 11.25 4.12
CA VAL A 157 2.49 10.09 4.97
C VAL A 157 3.98 9.76 4.97
N VAL A 158 4.67 9.88 3.82
CA VAL A 158 6.12 9.67 3.75
C VAL A 158 6.87 10.74 4.56
N LEU A 159 6.52 12.01 4.39
CA LEU A 159 7.15 13.12 5.10
C LEU A 159 6.88 13.06 6.62
N ALA A 160 5.65 12.75 7.01
CA ALA A 160 5.29 12.60 8.43
C ALA A 160 6.05 11.44 9.11
N ARG A 161 6.37 10.36 8.37
CA ARG A 161 7.21 9.27 8.89
C ARG A 161 8.69 9.60 8.97
N LEU A 162 9.17 10.54 8.16
CA LEU A 162 10.56 10.98 8.15
C LEU A 162 10.83 12.06 9.19
N SER A 163 9.79 12.79 9.61
CA SER A 163 9.91 13.84 10.59
C SER A 163 10.03 13.28 12.00
N ASP A 164 10.97 13.80 12.77
CA ASP A 164 11.08 13.62 14.22
C ASP A 164 10.32 14.71 15.01
N ASP A 165 9.69 15.65 14.28
CA ASP A 165 8.85 16.72 14.81
C ASP A 165 7.36 16.36 14.67
N PRO A 166 6.65 16.08 15.80
CA PRO A 166 5.23 15.73 15.76
C PRO A 166 4.32 16.87 15.29
N GLU A 167 4.70 18.14 15.51
CA GLU A 167 3.91 19.30 15.07
C GLU A 167 3.98 19.40 13.55
N LEU A 168 5.18 19.35 12.97
CA LEU A 168 5.37 19.34 11.53
C LEU A 168 4.67 18.14 10.88
N ALA A 169 4.75 16.95 11.48
CA ALA A 169 4.05 15.76 10.97
C ALA A 169 2.53 16.00 10.92
N SER A 170 1.96 16.61 11.96
CA SER A 170 0.53 16.96 12.01
C SER A 170 0.15 18.00 10.95
N GLU A 171 0.97 19.03 10.77
CA GLU A 171 0.76 20.08 9.74
C GLU A 171 0.78 19.48 8.32
N LEU A 172 1.72 18.57 8.03
CA LEU A 172 1.81 17.89 6.73
C LEU A 172 0.54 17.07 6.44
N LEU A 173 0.05 16.33 7.42
CA LEU A 173 -1.18 15.54 7.28
C LEU A 173 -2.41 16.43 7.11
N ALA A 174 -2.50 17.55 7.84
CA ALA A 174 -3.58 18.54 7.73
C ALA A 174 -3.59 19.19 6.34
N ALA A 175 -2.45 19.70 5.87
CA ALA A 175 -2.31 20.31 4.55
C ALA A 175 -2.69 19.35 3.41
N ALA A 176 -2.31 18.07 3.53
CA ALA A 176 -2.71 17.05 2.56
C ALA A 176 -4.21 16.77 2.60
N ARG A 177 -4.84 16.78 3.78
CA ARG A 177 -6.29 16.65 3.94
C ARG A 177 -7.04 17.79 3.24
N ASP A 178 -6.60 19.00 3.46
CA ASP A 178 -7.18 20.19 2.83
C ASP A 178 -7.02 20.13 1.31
N THR A 179 -5.82 19.78 0.82
CA THR A 179 -5.55 19.59 -0.61
C THR A 179 -6.42 18.52 -1.24
N ALA A 180 -6.57 17.37 -0.59
CA ALA A 180 -7.35 16.24 -1.13
C ALA A 180 -8.85 16.55 -1.15
N ARG A 181 -9.36 17.26 -0.16
CA ARG A 181 -10.76 17.67 -0.09
C ARG A 181 -11.05 18.93 -0.93
N LEU A 182 -10.02 19.70 -1.22
CA LEU A 182 -10.05 20.96 -1.98
C LEU A 182 -11.28 21.79 -1.60
N ARG A 183 -11.21 22.47 -0.49
CA ARG A 183 -12.12 23.58 -0.23
C ARG A 183 -11.72 24.81 -1.03
#